data_361372ec2842f36e3537c5759fd952e8
#
_entry.id   361372ec2842f36e3537c5759fd952e8
#
_cell.length_a   1.000
_cell.length_b   1.000
_cell.length_c   1.000
_cell.angle_alpha   90.00
_cell.angle_beta   90.00
_cell.angle_gamma   90.00
#
_symmetry.space_group_name_H-M   'P 1'
#
loop_
_entity.id
_entity.type
_entity.pdbx_description
1 polymer ?
#
loop_
_entity_poly.entity_id
_entity_poly.type
_entity_poly.pdbx_seq_one_letter_code
_entity_poly.pdbx_strand_id
1 'polypeptide(L)' 'HERISKECRELVKQRDKLLGEKHRLEERLREQETRIKSLELAGVMRGNSGDVERARARVNSLLREVDRCIAAIKHEQENQ' A
#
# COMPACT_ATOMS: atom_id res chain seq x y z
N HIS A 1 -31.37 22.31 -3.65
CA HIS A 1 -32.09 21.49 -4.61
C HIS A 1 -31.98 20.02 -4.21
N GLU A 2 -33.10 19.32 -4.09
CA GLU A 2 -33.13 17.95 -3.53
C GLU A 2 -32.30 16.94 -4.29
N ARG A 3 -32.33 16.99 -5.60
CA ARG A 3 -31.64 16.06 -6.46
C ARG A 3 -30.11 16.17 -6.29
N ILE A 4 -29.62 17.40 -6.30
CA ILE A 4 -28.19 17.69 -6.13
C ILE A 4 -27.72 17.33 -4.72
N SER A 5 -28.54 17.63 -3.72
CA SER A 5 -28.26 17.27 -2.33
C SER A 5 -28.17 15.76 -2.14
N LYS A 6 -29.03 15.02 -2.81
CA LYS A 6 -29.02 13.55 -2.74
C LYS A 6 -27.77 12.99 -3.40
N GLU A 7 -27.41 13.52 -4.56
CA GLU A 7 -26.18 13.12 -5.26
C GLU A 7 -24.93 13.43 -4.45
N CYS A 8 -24.89 14.59 -3.79
CA CYS A 8 -23.78 14.96 -2.92
C CYS A 8 -23.65 14.01 -1.73
N ARG A 9 -24.78 13.65 -1.11
CA ARG A 9 -24.77 12.69 0.00
C ARG A 9 -24.26 11.34 -0.44
N GLU A 10 -24.66 10.90 -1.64
CA GLU A 10 -24.21 9.62 -2.20
C GLU A 10 -22.71 9.63 -2.47
N LEU A 11 -22.21 10.72 -3.04
CA LEU A 11 -20.77 10.89 -3.30
C LEU A 11 -19.95 10.92 -2.01
N VAL A 12 -20.47 11.56 -0.97
CA VAL A 12 -19.83 11.57 0.35
C VAL A 12 -19.73 10.15 0.90
N LYS A 13 -20.81 9.37 0.79
CA LYS A 13 -20.80 7.97 1.23
C LYS A 13 -19.75 7.15 0.47
N GLN A 14 -19.69 7.31 -0.84
CA GLN A 14 -18.71 6.62 -1.68
C GLN A 14 -17.30 7.04 -1.31
N ARG A 15 -17.07 8.32 -1.10
CA ARG A 15 -15.77 8.84 -0.68
C ARG A 15 -15.36 8.24 0.66
N ASP A 16 -16.25 8.23 1.64
CA ASP A 16 -15.94 7.70 2.96
C ASP A 16 -15.63 6.21 2.90
N LYS A 17 -16.36 5.47 2.08
CA LYS A 17 -16.12 4.04 1.86
C LYS A 17 -14.73 3.82 1.25
N LEU A 18 -14.39 4.60 0.23
CA LEU A 18 -13.09 4.50 -0.43
C LEU A 18 -11.94 4.89 0.49
N LEU A 19 -12.15 5.91 1.34
CA LEU A 19 -11.15 6.28 2.33
C LEU A 19 -10.92 5.15 3.34
N GLY A 20 -12.00 4.50 3.77
CA GLY A 20 -11.90 3.35 4.66
C GLY A 20 -11.13 2.20 4.04
N GLU A 21 -11.41 1.90 2.78
CA GLU A 21 -10.69 0.86 2.03
C GLU A 21 -9.22 1.22 1.86
N LYS A 22 -8.94 2.48 1.56
CA LYS A 22 -7.57 2.99 1.42
C LYS A 22 -6.78 2.79 2.72
N HIS A 23 -7.36 3.17 3.86
CA HIS A 23 -6.69 3.02 5.15
C HIS A 23 -6.44 1.55 5.47
N ARG A 24 -7.40 0.68 5.17
CA ARG A 24 -7.25 -0.75 5.38
C ARG A 24 -6.12 -1.32 4.54
N LEU A 25 -6.04 -0.90 3.27
CA LEU A 25 -4.98 -1.36 2.38
C LEU A 25 -3.61 -0.85 2.80
N GLU A 26 -3.52 0.40 3.24
CA GLU A 26 -2.28 0.97 3.75
C GLU A 26 -1.79 0.20 4.98
N GLU A 27 -2.71 -0.15 5.87
CA GLU A 27 -2.37 -0.93 7.05
C GLU A 27 -1.88 -2.33 6.69
N ARG A 28 -2.54 -2.98 5.73
CA ARG A 28 -2.10 -4.29 5.23
C ARG A 28 -0.71 -4.21 4.60
N LEU A 29 -0.44 -3.14 3.87
CA LEU A 29 0.90 -2.92 3.29
C LEU A 29 1.96 -2.83 4.38
N ARG A 30 1.71 -2.07 5.44
CA ARG A 30 2.65 -1.96 6.56
C ARG A 30 2.88 -3.30 7.24
N GLU A 31 1.82 -4.09 7.41
CA GLU A 31 1.94 -5.43 7.97
C GLU A 31 2.79 -6.34 7.09
N GLN A 32 2.57 -6.29 5.79
CA GLN A 32 3.33 -7.10 4.84
C GLN A 32 4.80 -6.68 4.81
N GLU A 33 5.08 -5.38 4.86
CA GLU A 33 6.45 -4.87 4.92
C GLU A 33 7.17 -5.38 6.18
N THR A 34 6.49 -5.35 7.32
CA THR A 34 7.03 -5.86 8.57
C THR A 34 7.32 -7.36 8.47
N ARG A 35 6.41 -8.11 7.87
CA ARG A 35 6.58 -9.55 7.65
C ARG A 35 7.78 -9.85 6.78
N ILE A 36 7.93 -9.10 5.69
CA ILE A 36 9.05 -9.26 4.78
C ILE A 36 10.38 -9.00 5.49
N LYS A 37 10.44 -7.93 6.28
CA LYS A 37 11.64 -7.60 7.08
C LYS A 37 11.96 -8.71 8.07
N SER A 38 10.94 -9.27 8.71
CA SER A 38 11.12 -10.39 9.65
C SER A 38 11.66 -11.62 8.95
N LEU A 39 11.16 -11.92 7.76
CA LEU A 39 11.62 -13.04 6.96
C LEU A 39 13.06 -12.85 6.48
N GLU A 40 13.42 -11.63 6.08
CA GLU A 40 14.79 -11.29 5.71
C GLU A 40 15.75 -11.51 6.89
N LEU A 41 15.36 -11.03 8.06
CA LEU A 41 16.16 -11.19 9.27
C LEU A 41 16.33 -12.66 9.62
N ALA A 42 15.26 -13.45 9.54
CA ALA A 42 15.33 -14.88 9.77
C ALA A 42 16.25 -15.58 8.78
N GLY A 43 16.24 -15.15 7.52
CA GLY A 43 17.14 -15.65 6.48
C GLY A 43 18.59 -15.37 6.79
N VAL A 44 18.89 -14.16 7.24
CA VAL A 44 20.25 -13.76 7.65
C VAL A 44 20.72 -14.64 8.80
N MET A 45 19.88 -14.90 9.77
CA MET A 45 20.22 -15.73 10.93
C MET A 45 20.49 -17.19 10.56
N ARG A 46 19.98 -17.65 9.43
CA ARG A 46 20.26 -19.01 8.93
C ARG A 46 21.59 -19.14 8.18
N GLY A 47 22.26 -18.04 7.93
CA GLY A 47 23.58 -18.05 7.33
C GLY A 47 23.66 -18.18 5.81
N ASN A 48 22.55 -18.05 5.10
CA ASN A 48 22.48 -18.12 3.64
C ASN A 48 22.59 -16.72 3.02
N SER A 49 23.76 -16.12 3.12
CA SER A 49 23.96 -14.71 2.75
C SER A 49 23.66 -14.40 1.27
N GLY A 50 24.05 -15.29 0.36
CA GLY A 50 23.83 -15.07 -1.08
C GLY A 50 22.36 -15.11 -1.47
N ASP A 51 21.62 -16.07 -0.94
CA ASP A 51 20.19 -16.21 -1.19
C ASP A 51 19.41 -15.08 -0.53
N VAL A 52 19.85 -14.65 0.65
CA VAL A 52 19.24 -13.53 1.38
C VAL A 52 19.40 -12.24 0.60
N GLU A 53 20.59 -11.99 0.03
CA GLU A 53 20.81 -10.77 -0.76
C GLU A 53 19.94 -10.72 -2.00
N ARG A 54 19.79 -11.86 -2.69
CA ARG A 54 18.90 -11.92 -3.87
C ARG A 54 17.45 -11.72 -3.48
N ALA A 55 17.02 -12.34 -2.39
CA ALA A 55 15.66 -12.19 -1.87
C ALA A 55 15.40 -10.73 -1.46
N ARG A 56 16.38 -10.11 -0.79
CA ARG A 56 16.28 -8.71 -0.38
C ARG A 56 16.17 -7.78 -1.59
N ALA A 57 16.96 -8.01 -2.61
CA ALA A 57 16.93 -7.22 -3.83
C ALA A 57 15.56 -7.32 -4.51
N ARG A 58 15.00 -8.53 -4.56
CA ARG A 58 13.67 -8.77 -5.14
C ARG A 58 12.57 -8.07 -4.35
N VAL A 59 12.62 -8.20 -3.03
CA VAL A 59 11.65 -7.56 -2.14
C VAL A 59 11.75 -6.04 -2.25
N ASN A 60 12.95 -5.49 -2.23
CA ASN A 60 13.15 -4.05 -2.36
C ASN A 60 12.63 -3.53 -3.70
N SER A 61 12.80 -4.30 -4.77
CA SER A 61 12.27 -3.96 -6.09
C SER A 61 10.74 -3.92 -6.06
N LEU A 62 10.10 -4.91 -5.45
CA LEU A 62 8.65 -4.96 -5.32
C LEU A 62 8.11 -3.80 -4.48
N LEU A 63 8.79 -3.50 -3.37
CA LEU A 63 8.38 -2.37 -2.53
C LEU A 63 8.46 -1.05 -3.28
N ARG A 64 9.50 -0.86 -4.09
CA ARG A 64 9.61 0.35 -4.91
C ARG A 64 8.49 0.44 -5.94
N GLU A 65 8.08 -0.70 -6.52
CA GLU A 65 6.94 -0.72 -7.45
C GLU A 65 5.64 -0.35 -6.74
N VAL A 66 5.41 -0.89 -5.56
CA VAL A 66 4.24 -0.57 -4.75
C VAL A 66 4.24 0.92 -4.39
N ASP A 67 5.37 1.45 -3.96
CA ASP A 67 5.49 2.87 -3.62
C ASP A 67 5.20 3.76 -4.81
N ARG A 68 5.68 3.39 -6.01
CA ARG A 68 5.37 4.13 -7.23
C ARG A 68 3.88 4.11 -7.56
N CYS A 69 3.24 2.97 -7.36
CA CYS A 69 1.79 2.85 -7.57
C CYS A 69 1.02 3.74 -6.61
N ILE A 70 1.41 3.74 -5.34
CA ILE A 70 0.78 4.58 -4.32
C ILE A 70 0.98 6.06 -4.65
N ALA A 71 2.19 6.43 -5.05
CA ALA A 71 2.50 7.81 -5.43
C ALA A 71 1.67 8.26 -6.64
N ALA A 72 1.49 7.38 -7.63
CA ALA A 72 0.67 7.65 -8.80
C ALA A 72 -0.79 7.87 -8.42
N ILE A 73 -1.32 7.04 -7.53
CA ILE A 73 -2.70 7.18 -7.03
C ILE A 73 -2.86 8.50 -6.29
N LYS A 74 -1.93 8.84 -5.41
CA LYS A 74 -1.95 10.11 -4.68
C LYS A 74 -1.90 11.30 -5.62
N HIS A 75 -1.05 11.23 -6.64
CA HIS A 75 -0.93 12.29 -7.63
C HIS A 75 -2.25 12.52 -8.37
N GLU A 76 -2.93 11.45 -8.77
CA GLU A 76 -4.24 11.55 -9.41
C GLU A 76 -5.26 12.20 -8.47
N GLN A 77 -5.26 11.80 -7.21
CA GLN A 77 -6.17 12.36 -6.21
C GLN A 77 -5.92 13.85 -5.97
N GLU A 78 -4.67 14.27 -5.96
CA GLU A 78 -4.30 15.67 -5.77
C GLU A 78 -4.70 16.55 -6.96
N ASN A 79 -4.73 15.98 -8.16
CA ASN A 79 -5.09 16.71 -9.37
C ASN A 79 -6.59 16.77 -9.62
N GLN A 80 -7.38 16.10 -8.84
CA GLN A 80 -8.84 16.17 -8.89
C GLN A 80 -9.38 17.15 -7.85
#